data_f2727720cdd6057ee0c6fd3cca9329e7
#
_entry.id   f2727720cdd6057ee0c6fd3cca9329e7
#
_cell.length_a   1.000
_cell.length_b   1.000
_cell.length_c   1.000
_cell.angle_alpha   90.00
_cell.angle_beta   90.00
_cell.angle_gamma   90.00
#
_symmetry.space_group_name_H-M   'P 1'
#
loop_
_entity.id
_entity.type
_entity.pdbx_description
1 polymer ?
#
loop_
_entity_poly.entity_id
_entity_poly.type
_entity_poly.pdbx_seq_one_letter_code
_entity_poly.pdbx_strand_id
1 'polypeptide(L)'
;MPPSLQEWLPQDHLAWFVLAAVEEMDLVAFYGAYRGDGVGRPAHDPAVMVALLLYAYSRGQRSSRRIERACVEDVAFRVITVNQAPDHTTIARFRQRHQDAIAGLFSDVLRLCADAGLAGVGLVAVDGTKVHADASHHANRDYEQIAREILAEADAIDALEDEQFGDRRGDELPLELQTGRGRQEWLRAGRKRLEAQRAADPQPIPASRPERLKESKRRLQDELWAEIQANEEYLAYRARGVMSNGRRLGPSTIPKPWVPPDVPSGKVNVTDPDSRNVKTPRGYLQGYNAQAVCNEHQIVIAAEITNDSPDFGLLQPMITATRHELIAAGITDPLEIVVADTGYWHHVQMDELALRDITVLIPPDAGKRKDTRPGWDGGRYAFMRRVLATDIGAALYSKRQELIEPVFANTKFNRRIDRFQRRGRAACRMSCGPRSRPTRSIWPIARVA
;
A
#
# COMPACT_ATOMS: atom_id res chain seq x y z
N MET A 1 14.38 45.31 14.65
CA MET A 1 13.42 44.44 13.95
C MET A 1 13.61 43.02 14.52
N PRO A 2 12.56 42.23 14.67
CA PRO A 2 12.78 40.83 15.01
C PRO A 2 13.64 40.15 13.93
N PRO A 3 14.55 39.26 14.29
CA PRO A 3 15.36 38.53 13.31
C PRO A 3 14.45 37.79 12.30
N SER A 4 14.95 37.62 11.07
CA SER A 4 14.25 36.81 10.07
C SER A 4 13.95 35.42 10.61
N LEU A 5 12.82 34.83 10.28
CA LEU A 5 12.53 33.44 10.64
C LEU A 5 13.60 32.47 10.10
N GLN A 6 14.25 32.84 9.00
CA GLN A 6 15.33 32.06 8.42
C GLN A 6 16.56 31.99 9.33
N GLU A 7 16.84 33.04 10.09
CA GLU A 7 17.97 33.08 11.02
C GLU A 7 17.75 32.21 12.27
N TRP A 8 16.53 31.73 12.50
CA TRP A 8 16.17 30.89 13.64
C TRP A 8 16.40 29.40 13.39
N LEU A 9 16.63 29.02 12.14
CA LEU A 9 16.94 27.63 11.80
C LEU A 9 18.46 27.48 11.53
N PRO A 10 19.11 26.45 12.08
CA PRO A 10 20.47 26.08 11.71
C PRO A 10 20.61 25.87 10.20
N GLN A 11 21.78 26.17 9.63
CA GLN A 11 22.01 26.03 8.18
C GLN A 11 21.92 24.57 7.68
N ASP A 12 22.17 23.60 8.55
CA ASP A 12 22.07 22.15 8.29
C ASP A 12 20.67 21.58 8.60
N HIS A 13 19.67 22.45 8.85
CA HIS A 13 18.34 21.98 9.17
C HIS A 13 17.62 21.35 7.96
N LEU A 14 16.94 20.21 8.19
CA LEU A 14 16.23 19.45 7.15
C LEU A 14 15.26 20.29 6.29
N ALA A 15 14.68 21.36 6.82
CA ALA A 15 13.79 22.24 6.09
C ALA A 15 14.46 22.85 4.85
N TRP A 16 15.74 23.23 4.95
CA TRP A 16 16.51 23.78 3.83
C TRP A 16 16.70 22.76 2.72
N PHE A 17 17.03 21.53 3.10
CA PHE A 17 17.14 20.44 2.15
C PHE A 17 15.82 20.19 1.42
N VAL A 18 14.69 20.17 2.14
CA VAL A 18 13.36 19.95 1.53
C VAL A 18 13.02 21.07 0.55
N LEU A 19 13.31 22.33 0.90
CA LEU A 19 13.08 23.46 -0.01
C LEU A 19 13.93 23.34 -1.27
N ALA A 20 15.24 23.10 -1.15
CA ALA A 20 16.13 22.90 -2.27
C ALA A 20 15.71 21.71 -3.16
N ALA A 21 15.33 20.58 -2.53
CA ALA A 21 14.84 19.41 -3.28
C ALA A 21 13.57 19.71 -4.09
N VAL A 22 12.65 20.51 -3.55
CA VAL A 22 11.40 20.88 -4.25
C VAL A 22 11.68 21.82 -5.43
N GLU A 23 12.73 22.64 -5.38
CA GLU A 23 13.16 23.48 -6.51
C GLU A 23 13.63 22.65 -7.70
N GLU A 24 14.19 21.46 -7.47
CA GLU A 24 14.68 20.54 -8.50
C GLU A 24 13.59 19.56 -9.03
N MET A 25 12.39 19.57 -8.44
CA MET A 25 11.30 18.67 -8.82
C MET A 25 10.45 19.26 -9.95
N ASP A 26 9.92 18.38 -10.83
CA ASP A 26 8.92 18.79 -11.83
C ASP A 26 7.54 18.98 -11.18
N LEU A 27 7.14 20.23 -11.03
CA LEU A 27 5.85 20.60 -10.45
C LEU A 27 4.79 21.01 -11.48
N VAL A 28 5.04 20.85 -12.78
CA VAL A 28 4.11 21.23 -13.86
C VAL A 28 2.71 20.61 -13.66
N ALA A 29 2.64 19.35 -13.27
CA ALA A 29 1.39 18.66 -13.01
C ALA A 29 0.58 19.27 -11.82
N PHE A 30 1.27 19.88 -10.87
CA PHE A 30 0.62 20.60 -9.76
C PHE A 30 0.07 21.94 -10.22
N TYR A 31 0.85 22.72 -10.95
CA TYR A 31 0.43 24.03 -11.45
C TYR A 31 -0.69 23.92 -12.48
N GLY A 32 -0.64 22.91 -13.35
CA GLY A 32 -1.66 22.67 -14.38
C GLY A 32 -3.08 22.42 -13.85
N ALA A 33 -3.22 22.09 -12.57
CA ALA A 33 -4.52 21.91 -11.95
C ALA A 33 -5.21 23.24 -11.52
N TYR A 34 -4.53 24.38 -11.62
CA TYR A 34 -5.05 25.69 -11.24
C TYR A 34 -5.46 26.53 -12.44
N ARG A 35 -6.43 27.42 -12.23
CA ARG A 35 -6.88 28.32 -13.28
C ARG A 35 -5.88 29.46 -13.47
N GLY A 36 -5.56 29.76 -14.72
CA GLY A 36 -4.64 30.84 -15.07
C GLY A 36 -5.33 32.21 -15.25
N ASP A 37 -6.67 32.29 -15.07
CA ASP A 37 -7.46 33.50 -15.32
C ASP A 37 -7.46 34.51 -14.16
N GLY A 38 -6.82 34.21 -13.05
CA GLY A 38 -6.72 35.08 -11.88
C GLY A 38 -8.04 35.37 -11.15
N VAL A 39 -9.13 34.69 -11.52
CA VAL A 39 -10.44 34.89 -10.90
C VAL A 39 -10.61 33.99 -9.70
N GLY A 40 -10.92 34.56 -8.54
CA GLY A 40 -11.19 33.86 -7.29
C GLY A 40 -10.16 34.11 -6.19
N ARG A 41 -10.30 33.45 -5.04
CA ARG A 41 -9.32 33.51 -3.95
C ARG A 41 -8.00 32.89 -4.40
N PRO A 42 -6.85 33.56 -4.21
CA PRO A 42 -5.55 32.99 -4.59
C PRO A 42 -5.31 31.69 -3.81
N ALA A 43 -4.87 30.66 -4.54
CA ALA A 43 -4.46 29.40 -3.94
C ALA A 43 -3.06 29.56 -3.31
N HIS A 44 -2.76 28.71 -2.32
CA HIS A 44 -1.37 28.57 -1.87
C HIS A 44 -0.52 28.01 -3.02
N ASP A 45 0.70 28.50 -3.12
CA ASP A 45 1.66 28.05 -4.12
C ASP A 45 1.84 26.51 -4.02
N PRO A 46 1.68 25.76 -5.12
CA PRO A 46 1.91 24.33 -5.15
C PRO A 46 3.28 23.89 -4.63
N ALA A 47 4.35 24.62 -4.93
CA ALA A 47 5.69 24.30 -4.43
C ALA A 47 5.75 24.38 -2.90
N VAL A 48 5.17 25.42 -2.31
CA VAL A 48 5.05 25.57 -0.85
C VAL A 48 4.25 24.42 -0.24
N MET A 49 3.14 24.02 -0.87
CA MET A 49 2.30 22.93 -0.38
C MET A 49 2.99 21.56 -0.49
N VAL A 50 3.77 21.33 -1.54
CA VAL A 50 4.60 20.12 -1.72
C VAL A 50 5.69 20.09 -0.64
N ALA A 51 6.45 21.17 -0.48
CA ALA A 51 7.49 21.28 0.57
C ALA A 51 6.91 21.05 1.97
N LEU A 52 5.76 21.66 2.27
CA LEU A 52 5.04 21.45 3.51
C LEU A 52 4.69 19.98 3.76
N LEU A 53 4.18 19.29 2.76
CA LEU A 53 3.81 17.87 2.88
C LEU A 53 5.05 16.98 3.03
N LEU A 54 6.09 17.19 2.25
CA LEU A 54 7.34 16.44 2.33
C LEU A 54 7.97 16.59 3.72
N TYR A 55 8.09 17.83 4.20
CA TYR A 55 8.65 18.10 5.53
C TYR A 55 7.76 17.51 6.64
N ALA A 56 6.45 17.73 6.60
CA ALA A 56 5.53 17.19 7.59
C ALA A 56 5.61 15.67 7.70
N TYR A 57 5.69 14.98 6.55
CA TYR A 57 5.78 13.52 6.53
C TYR A 57 7.15 13.01 6.97
N SER A 58 8.23 13.72 6.65
CA SER A 58 9.56 13.40 7.18
C SER A 58 9.59 13.48 8.71
N ARG A 59 8.77 14.35 9.30
CA ARG A 59 8.59 14.50 10.76
C ARG A 59 7.49 13.57 11.33
N GLY A 60 6.92 12.66 10.53
CA GLY A 60 5.85 11.77 10.96
C GLY A 60 4.47 12.43 11.16
N GLN A 61 4.32 13.69 10.75
CA GLN A 61 3.07 14.43 10.87
C GLN A 61 2.23 14.25 9.61
N ARG A 62 1.14 13.45 9.70
CA ARG A 62 0.25 13.14 8.57
C ARG A 62 -1.14 13.79 8.67
N SER A 63 -1.55 14.15 9.87
CA SER A 63 -2.84 14.80 10.11
C SER A 63 -2.83 16.22 9.59
N SER A 64 -3.77 16.59 8.71
CA SER A 64 -3.91 17.96 8.20
C SER A 64 -4.08 18.98 9.34
N ARG A 65 -4.82 18.63 10.40
CA ARG A 65 -5.01 19.49 11.58
C ARG A 65 -3.72 19.69 12.37
N ARG A 66 -2.87 18.65 12.48
CA ARG A 66 -1.56 18.77 13.13
C ARG A 66 -0.61 19.60 12.30
N ILE A 67 -0.64 19.44 10.97
CA ILE A 67 0.18 20.23 10.04
C ILE A 67 -0.23 21.70 10.11
N GLU A 68 -1.53 22.02 10.06
CA GLU A 68 -2.04 23.40 10.26
C GLU A 68 -1.51 24.00 11.56
N ARG A 69 -1.63 23.29 12.68
CA ARG A 69 -1.11 23.74 13.97
C ARG A 69 0.40 23.97 13.93
N ALA A 70 1.15 23.06 13.34
CA ALA A 70 2.59 23.18 13.21
C ALA A 70 3.01 24.41 12.37
N CYS A 71 2.24 24.79 11.36
CA CYS A 71 2.48 26.02 10.58
C CYS A 71 2.36 27.29 11.44
N VAL A 72 1.70 27.21 12.60
CA VAL A 72 1.60 28.34 13.56
C VAL A 72 2.66 28.25 14.65
N GLU A 73 2.92 27.05 15.17
CA GLU A 73 3.71 26.83 16.40
C GLU A 73 5.19 26.52 16.13
N ASP A 74 5.53 25.91 14.98
CA ASP A 74 6.88 25.43 14.69
C ASP A 74 7.59 26.33 13.66
N VAL A 75 8.80 26.77 13.99
CA VAL A 75 9.60 27.69 13.17
C VAL A 75 9.91 27.10 11.80
N ALA A 76 10.25 25.81 11.72
CA ALA A 76 10.59 25.18 10.45
C ALA A 76 9.38 25.10 9.51
N PHE A 77 8.18 24.82 10.03
CA PHE A 77 6.95 24.87 9.25
C PHE A 77 6.64 26.29 8.78
N ARG A 78 6.86 27.28 9.62
CA ARG A 78 6.66 28.71 9.27
C ARG A 78 7.65 29.17 8.19
N VAL A 79 8.88 28.72 8.23
CA VAL A 79 9.89 29.00 7.18
C VAL A 79 9.45 28.37 5.86
N ILE A 80 9.06 27.11 5.84
CA ILE A 80 8.60 26.39 4.63
C ILE A 80 7.36 27.05 4.03
N THR A 81 6.41 27.48 4.87
CA THR A 81 5.16 28.09 4.40
C THR A 81 5.26 29.60 4.18
N VAL A 82 6.46 30.17 4.27
CA VAL A 82 6.65 31.63 4.16
C VAL A 82 5.74 32.37 5.14
N ASN A 83 5.67 31.88 6.36
CA ASN A 83 4.80 32.38 7.43
C ASN A 83 3.29 32.37 7.14
N GLN A 84 2.86 31.57 6.15
CA GLN A 84 1.45 31.30 5.89
C GLN A 84 1.00 30.09 6.73
N ALA A 85 -0.28 30.03 7.06
CA ALA A 85 -0.87 28.90 7.77
C ALA A 85 -2.03 28.33 6.94
N PRO A 86 -1.75 27.43 5.97
CA PRO A 86 -2.80 26.75 5.25
C PRO A 86 -3.70 25.97 6.21
N ASP A 87 -5.01 26.18 6.13
CA ASP A 87 -5.97 25.45 6.96
C ASP A 87 -6.00 23.95 6.62
N HIS A 88 -6.45 23.12 7.56
CA HIS A 88 -6.49 21.67 7.40
C HIS A 88 -7.35 21.20 6.24
N THR A 89 -8.38 21.95 5.85
CA THR A 89 -9.24 21.61 4.72
C THR A 89 -8.51 21.88 3.40
N THR A 90 -7.75 22.98 3.32
CA THR A 90 -6.86 23.30 2.19
C THR A 90 -5.78 22.23 2.04
N ILE A 91 -5.10 21.82 3.12
CA ILE A 91 -4.11 20.76 3.12
C ILE A 91 -4.72 19.43 2.66
N ALA A 92 -5.90 19.08 3.17
CA ALA A 92 -6.59 17.84 2.78
C ALA A 92 -7.03 17.87 1.30
N ARG A 93 -7.61 18.98 0.83
CA ARG A 93 -8.02 19.16 -0.56
C ARG A 93 -6.84 19.16 -1.53
N PHE A 94 -5.73 19.80 -1.17
CA PHE A 94 -4.50 19.76 -1.97
C PHE A 94 -4.04 18.31 -2.18
N ARG A 95 -4.01 17.53 -1.12
CA ARG A 95 -3.66 16.10 -1.19
C ARG A 95 -4.63 15.28 -2.05
N GLN A 96 -5.92 15.59 -2.00
CA GLN A 96 -6.93 14.90 -2.81
C GLN A 96 -6.83 15.31 -4.28
N ARG A 97 -6.67 16.59 -4.55
CA ARG A 97 -6.60 17.13 -5.91
C ARG A 97 -5.36 16.66 -6.67
N HIS A 98 -4.22 16.60 -5.98
CA HIS A 98 -2.92 16.32 -6.59
C HIS A 98 -2.42 14.91 -6.31
N GLN A 99 -3.35 13.97 -6.17
CA GLN A 99 -2.98 12.59 -5.84
C GLN A 99 -2.00 11.99 -6.84
N ASP A 100 -2.25 12.12 -8.13
CA ASP A 100 -1.42 11.59 -9.21
C ASP A 100 -0.04 12.26 -9.26
N ALA A 101 -0.01 13.57 -9.15
CA ALA A 101 1.22 14.33 -9.14
C ALA A 101 2.10 14.00 -7.91
N ILE A 102 1.49 13.83 -6.73
CA ILE A 102 2.23 13.43 -5.51
C ILE A 102 2.85 12.02 -5.67
N ALA A 103 2.19 11.10 -6.40
CA ALA A 103 2.78 9.79 -6.68
C ALA A 103 4.04 9.91 -7.56
N GLY A 104 4.04 10.81 -8.54
CA GLY A 104 5.19 11.08 -9.38
C GLY A 104 6.41 11.59 -8.60
N LEU A 105 6.21 12.31 -7.50
CA LEU A 105 7.29 12.81 -6.65
C LEU A 105 8.21 11.70 -6.10
N PHE A 106 7.73 10.46 -5.96
CA PHE A 106 8.60 9.36 -5.52
C PHE A 106 9.70 9.08 -6.54
N SER A 107 9.36 9.03 -7.83
CA SER A 107 10.33 8.83 -8.90
C SER A 107 11.29 10.00 -9.00
N ASP A 108 10.82 11.25 -8.82
CA ASP A 108 11.68 12.44 -8.80
C ASP A 108 12.66 12.40 -7.63
N VAL A 109 12.19 12.04 -6.45
CA VAL A 109 13.05 11.86 -5.27
C VAL A 109 14.06 10.73 -5.48
N LEU A 110 13.65 9.61 -6.07
CA LEU A 110 14.57 8.51 -6.38
C LEU A 110 15.63 8.94 -7.41
N ARG A 111 15.26 9.76 -8.39
CA ARG A 111 16.20 10.36 -9.35
C ARG A 111 17.21 11.27 -8.62
N LEU A 112 16.74 12.17 -7.75
CA LEU A 112 17.65 13.02 -6.95
C LEU A 112 18.61 12.18 -6.09
N CYS A 113 18.15 11.05 -5.53
CA CYS A 113 19.02 10.10 -4.83
C CYS A 113 20.05 9.48 -5.79
N ALA A 114 19.68 9.19 -7.04
CA ALA A 114 20.60 8.66 -8.04
C ALA A 114 21.65 9.69 -8.42
N ASP A 115 21.25 10.94 -8.69
CA ASP A 115 22.14 12.04 -9.01
C ASP A 115 23.15 12.31 -7.88
N ALA A 116 22.72 12.08 -6.62
CA ALA A 116 23.60 12.13 -5.43
C ALA A 116 24.45 10.86 -5.22
N GLY A 117 24.38 9.87 -6.12
CA GLY A 117 25.10 8.59 -5.97
C GLY A 117 24.56 7.65 -4.89
N LEU A 118 23.33 7.90 -4.40
CA LEU A 118 22.74 7.14 -3.28
C LEU A 118 21.80 6.02 -3.72
N ALA A 119 21.39 5.98 -4.99
CA ALA A 119 20.42 5.02 -5.50
C ALA A 119 21.05 3.84 -6.26
N GLY A 120 22.30 3.50 -5.98
CA GLY A 120 22.94 2.29 -6.54
C GLY A 120 22.14 1.03 -6.21
N VAL A 121 22.06 0.10 -7.16
CA VAL A 121 21.24 -1.11 -7.06
C VAL A 121 22.04 -2.41 -7.25
N GLY A 122 23.37 -2.37 -7.08
CA GLY A 122 24.22 -3.56 -7.13
C GLY A 122 23.80 -4.61 -6.08
N LEU A 123 23.43 -4.18 -4.88
CA LEU A 123 22.89 -5.05 -3.83
C LEU A 123 21.60 -4.45 -3.27
N VAL A 124 20.52 -5.23 -3.27
CA VAL A 124 19.25 -4.83 -2.65
C VAL A 124 18.73 -5.90 -1.69
N ALA A 125 18.07 -5.47 -0.62
CA ALA A 125 17.37 -6.33 0.31
C ALA A 125 15.85 -6.23 0.10
N VAL A 126 15.17 -7.37 0.08
CA VAL A 126 13.70 -7.48 0.03
C VAL A 126 13.21 -8.05 1.35
N ASP A 127 12.23 -7.39 1.95
CA ASP A 127 11.58 -7.88 3.17
C ASP A 127 10.19 -7.30 3.34
N GLY A 128 9.38 -7.94 4.22
CA GLY A 128 8.01 -7.57 4.52
C GLY A 128 7.79 -7.22 5.99
N THR A 129 6.90 -6.27 6.23
CA THR A 129 6.49 -5.94 7.58
C THR A 129 4.98 -5.81 7.70
N LYS A 130 4.42 -6.23 8.84
CA LYS A 130 2.98 -6.20 9.07
C LYS A 130 2.58 -4.82 9.61
N VAL A 131 1.59 -4.19 8.98
CA VAL A 131 1.08 -2.85 9.30
C VAL A 131 -0.41 -2.94 9.61
N HIS A 132 -0.87 -2.31 10.69
CA HIS A 132 -2.27 -2.30 11.07
C HIS A 132 -3.14 -1.59 10.00
N ALA A 133 -4.30 -2.16 9.71
CA ALA A 133 -5.37 -1.47 9.00
C ALA A 133 -6.08 -0.44 9.89
N ASP A 134 -6.80 0.48 9.28
CA ASP A 134 -7.77 1.35 9.99
C ASP A 134 -9.08 0.59 10.23
N ALA A 135 -8.97 -0.55 10.90
CA ALA A 135 -10.08 -1.44 11.19
C ALA A 135 -9.85 -2.19 12.49
N SER A 136 -10.94 -2.49 13.20
CA SER A 136 -10.91 -3.30 14.40
C SER A 136 -10.98 -4.79 14.04
N HIS A 137 -10.21 -5.62 14.72
CA HIS A 137 -10.31 -7.08 14.65
C HIS A 137 -11.73 -7.57 15.02
N HIS A 138 -12.42 -6.87 15.90
CA HIS A 138 -13.79 -7.20 16.31
C HIS A 138 -14.85 -6.95 15.21
N ALA A 139 -14.48 -6.29 14.11
CA ALA A 139 -15.36 -6.09 12.96
C ALA A 139 -15.29 -7.24 11.93
N ASN A 140 -14.58 -8.33 12.25
CA ASN A 140 -14.56 -9.54 11.41
C ASN A 140 -15.89 -10.27 11.54
N ARG A 141 -16.50 -10.62 10.41
CA ARG A 141 -17.77 -11.34 10.29
C ARG A 141 -17.62 -12.54 9.37
N ASP A 142 -18.26 -13.64 9.71
CA ASP A 142 -18.51 -14.74 8.80
C ASP A 142 -19.74 -14.47 7.92
N TYR A 143 -19.96 -15.35 6.95
CA TYR A 143 -21.02 -15.17 5.97
C TYR A 143 -22.43 -15.11 6.61
N GLU A 144 -22.71 -15.96 7.60
CA GLU A 144 -24.01 -15.97 8.28
C GLU A 144 -24.24 -14.72 9.14
N GLN A 145 -23.19 -14.24 9.82
CA GLN A 145 -23.24 -12.99 10.57
C GLN A 145 -23.54 -11.80 9.65
N ILE A 146 -22.86 -11.75 8.47
CA ILE A 146 -23.11 -10.70 7.48
C ILE A 146 -24.54 -10.79 6.95
N ALA A 147 -25.03 -11.99 6.61
CA ALA A 147 -26.38 -12.18 6.13
C ALA A 147 -27.42 -11.72 7.16
N ARG A 148 -27.25 -12.08 8.43
CA ARG A 148 -28.13 -11.62 9.52
C ARG A 148 -28.08 -10.10 9.73
N GLU A 149 -26.91 -9.50 9.65
CA GLU A 149 -26.75 -8.05 9.78
C GLU A 149 -27.40 -7.30 8.60
N ILE A 150 -27.36 -7.85 7.37
CA ILE A 150 -28.06 -7.27 6.21
C ILE A 150 -29.59 -7.30 6.42
N LEU A 151 -30.12 -8.42 6.90
CA LEU A 151 -31.56 -8.51 7.17
C LEU A 151 -31.99 -7.56 8.29
N ALA A 152 -31.26 -7.52 9.39
CA ALA A 152 -31.56 -6.61 10.50
C ALA A 152 -31.49 -5.13 10.09
N GLU A 153 -30.58 -4.76 9.17
CA GLU A 153 -30.54 -3.39 8.62
C GLU A 153 -31.74 -3.11 7.70
N ALA A 154 -32.19 -4.11 6.92
CA ALA A 154 -33.39 -3.95 6.10
C ALA A 154 -34.64 -3.76 6.98
N ASP A 155 -34.83 -4.60 8.01
CA ASP A 155 -35.93 -4.48 8.96
C ASP A 155 -35.93 -3.12 9.68
N ALA A 156 -34.74 -2.60 10.02
CA ALA A 156 -34.62 -1.29 10.66
C ALA A 156 -34.95 -0.13 9.69
N ILE A 157 -34.63 -0.28 8.40
CA ILE A 157 -35.01 0.70 7.37
C ILE A 157 -36.51 0.66 7.16
N ASP A 158 -37.12 -0.51 7.04
CA ASP A 158 -38.56 -0.67 6.89
C ASP A 158 -39.31 -0.03 8.06
N ALA A 159 -38.86 -0.29 9.31
CA ALA A 159 -39.45 0.33 10.49
C ALA A 159 -39.37 1.88 10.51
N LEU A 160 -38.25 2.43 10.03
CA LEU A 160 -38.07 3.88 9.91
C LEU A 160 -38.95 4.46 8.79
N GLU A 161 -39.07 3.76 7.68
CA GLU A 161 -39.94 4.15 6.56
C GLU A 161 -41.43 4.07 6.96
N ASP A 162 -41.83 3.05 7.71
CA ASP A 162 -43.18 2.92 8.27
C ASP A 162 -43.50 4.08 9.23
N GLU A 163 -42.55 4.47 10.07
CA GLU A 163 -42.70 5.63 10.97
C GLU A 163 -42.82 6.95 10.17
N GLN A 164 -42.05 7.10 9.09
CA GLN A 164 -41.97 8.33 8.30
C GLN A 164 -43.15 8.48 7.33
N PHE A 165 -43.56 7.37 6.68
CA PHE A 165 -44.53 7.41 5.59
C PHE A 165 -45.90 6.82 5.94
N GLY A 166 -45.99 5.96 6.96
CA GLY A 166 -47.21 5.25 7.35
C GLY A 166 -47.75 4.42 6.19
N ASP A 167 -49.04 4.57 5.86
CA ASP A 167 -49.66 3.85 4.74
C ASP A 167 -49.28 4.36 3.33
N ARG A 168 -48.45 5.40 3.22
CA ARG A 168 -47.96 5.92 1.95
C ARG A 168 -46.80 5.06 1.45
N ARG A 169 -46.66 4.93 0.13
CA ARG A 169 -45.60 4.10 -0.46
C ARG A 169 -44.19 4.68 -0.29
N GLY A 170 -44.04 5.99 -0.04
CA GLY A 170 -42.75 6.67 0.12
C GLY A 170 -41.99 6.94 -1.19
N ASP A 171 -42.51 6.47 -2.33
CA ASP A 171 -41.97 6.71 -3.67
C ASP A 171 -42.65 7.86 -4.42
N GLU A 172 -43.56 8.57 -3.78
CA GLU A 172 -44.20 9.72 -4.34
C GLU A 172 -43.19 10.83 -4.62
N LEU A 173 -43.18 11.29 -5.87
CA LEU A 173 -42.23 12.33 -6.30
C LEU A 173 -42.48 13.63 -5.51
N PRO A 174 -41.43 14.22 -4.91
CA PRO A 174 -41.51 15.57 -4.35
C PRO A 174 -42.12 16.55 -5.35
N LEU A 175 -42.84 17.54 -4.87
CA LEU A 175 -43.54 18.54 -5.72
C LEU A 175 -42.62 19.15 -6.78
N GLU A 176 -41.34 19.35 -6.44
CA GLU A 176 -40.31 19.89 -7.34
C GLU A 176 -39.98 18.93 -8.48
N LEU A 177 -40.12 17.60 -8.30
CA LEU A 177 -39.87 16.56 -9.29
C LEU A 177 -41.12 16.14 -10.09
N GLN A 178 -42.28 16.65 -9.77
CA GLN A 178 -43.50 16.38 -10.49
C GLN A 178 -43.51 17.04 -11.87
N THR A 179 -42.69 18.07 -12.08
CA THR A 179 -42.51 18.73 -13.36
C THR A 179 -41.39 18.14 -14.21
N GLY A 180 -41.53 18.12 -15.52
CA GLY A 180 -40.50 17.60 -16.42
C GLY A 180 -39.18 18.36 -16.31
N ARG A 181 -39.25 19.68 -16.04
CA ARG A 181 -38.06 20.54 -15.84
C ARG A 181 -37.34 20.22 -14.53
N GLY A 182 -38.04 20.07 -13.43
CA GLY A 182 -37.46 19.73 -12.13
C GLY A 182 -36.79 18.36 -12.15
N ARG A 183 -37.37 17.37 -12.84
CA ARG A 183 -36.75 16.05 -13.04
C ARG A 183 -35.46 16.14 -13.83
N GLN A 184 -35.40 16.94 -14.89
CA GLN A 184 -34.17 17.10 -15.68
C GLN A 184 -33.06 17.81 -14.89
N GLU A 185 -33.39 18.81 -14.11
CA GLU A 185 -32.42 19.52 -13.26
C GLU A 185 -31.87 18.60 -12.16
N TRP A 186 -32.74 17.83 -11.51
CA TRP A 186 -32.34 16.83 -10.50
C TRP A 186 -31.44 15.73 -11.08
N LEU A 187 -31.81 15.17 -12.24
CA LEU A 187 -31.00 14.16 -12.93
C LEU A 187 -29.62 14.69 -13.35
N ARG A 188 -29.54 15.95 -13.83
CA ARG A 188 -28.27 16.59 -14.16
C ARG A 188 -27.39 16.79 -12.91
N ALA A 189 -27.98 17.23 -11.81
CA ALA A 189 -27.26 17.41 -10.54
C ALA A 189 -26.82 16.05 -9.95
N GLY A 190 -27.66 15.01 -10.05
CA GLY A 190 -27.34 13.64 -9.65
C GLY A 190 -26.20 13.04 -10.49
N ARG A 191 -26.25 13.21 -11.82
CA ARG A 191 -25.21 12.78 -12.73
C ARG A 191 -23.87 13.46 -12.44
N LYS A 192 -23.87 14.77 -12.25
CA LYS A 192 -22.66 15.54 -11.89
C LYS A 192 -22.06 15.10 -10.55
N ARG A 193 -22.90 14.75 -9.57
CA ARG A 193 -22.43 14.20 -8.27
C ARG A 193 -21.82 12.82 -8.45
N LEU A 194 -22.46 11.93 -9.23
CA LEU A 194 -21.95 10.59 -9.53
C LEU A 194 -20.64 10.64 -10.35
N GLU A 195 -20.54 11.53 -11.33
CA GLU A 195 -19.32 11.73 -12.11
C GLU A 195 -18.18 12.25 -11.22
N ALA A 196 -18.45 13.22 -10.34
CA ALA A 196 -17.47 13.69 -9.37
C ALA A 196 -17.05 12.60 -8.37
N GLN A 197 -17.98 11.79 -7.92
CA GLN A 197 -17.71 10.67 -7.02
C GLN A 197 -16.91 9.55 -7.69
N ARG A 198 -17.18 9.22 -8.95
CA ARG A 198 -16.42 8.26 -9.76
C ARG A 198 -15.03 8.76 -10.14
N ALA A 199 -14.87 10.07 -10.35
CA ALA A 199 -13.58 10.67 -10.62
C ALA A 199 -12.68 10.74 -9.37
N ALA A 200 -13.28 10.77 -8.17
CA ALA A 200 -12.54 10.92 -6.91
C ALA A 200 -11.89 9.63 -6.40
N ASP A 201 -12.40 8.43 -6.75
CA ASP A 201 -11.79 7.17 -6.35
C ASP A 201 -12.32 6.00 -7.22
N PRO A 202 -11.50 5.36 -8.05
CA PRO A 202 -11.95 4.30 -8.97
C PRO A 202 -12.36 2.99 -8.29
N GLN A 203 -12.02 2.76 -7.00
CA GLN A 203 -12.51 1.61 -6.22
C GLN A 203 -12.53 1.94 -4.71
N PRO A 204 -13.37 2.88 -4.26
CA PRO A 204 -13.49 3.16 -2.84
C PRO A 204 -14.16 2.00 -2.11
N ILE A 205 -13.69 1.71 -0.90
CA ILE A 205 -14.52 0.95 0.04
C ILE A 205 -15.80 1.75 0.25
N PRO A 206 -16.97 1.13 0.12
CA PRO A 206 -18.24 1.81 0.27
C PRO A 206 -18.34 2.60 1.59
N ALA A 207 -18.84 3.82 1.52
CA ALA A 207 -18.92 4.69 2.69
C ALA A 207 -19.97 4.20 3.69
N SER A 208 -21.11 3.69 3.19
CA SER A 208 -22.20 3.21 4.02
C SER A 208 -21.91 1.79 4.56
N ARG A 209 -22.43 1.50 5.77
CA ARG A 209 -22.29 0.17 6.36
C ARG A 209 -23.04 -0.91 5.58
N PRO A 210 -24.30 -0.71 5.10
CA PRO A 210 -25.01 -1.70 4.29
C PRO A 210 -24.25 -2.09 3.02
N GLU A 211 -23.67 -1.13 2.32
CA GLU A 211 -22.88 -1.39 1.12
C GLU A 211 -21.59 -2.16 1.44
N ARG A 212 -20.93 -1.85 2.56
CA ARG A 212 -19.77 -2.63 3.01
C ARG A 212 -20.12 -4.06 3.38
N LEU A 213 -21.30 -4.31 3.96
CA LEU A 213 -21.79 -5.66 4.22
C LEU A 213 -22.02 -6.43 2.92
N LYS A 214 -22.66 -5.80 1.91
CA LYS A 214 -22.85 -6.40 0.59
C LYS A 214 -21.52 -6.73 -0.08
N GLU A 215 -20.57 -5.81 -0.04
CA GLU A 215 -19.23 -6.02 -0.60
C GLU A 215 -18.48 -7.14 0.15
N SER A 216 -18.59 -7.18 1.47
CA SER A 216 -17.99 -8.24 2.28
C SER A 216 -18.57 -9.62 1.97
N LYS A 217 -19.91 -9.70 1.77
CA LYS A 217 -20.58 -10.93 1.34
C LYS A 217 -20.07 -11.39 -0.03
N ARG A 218 -20.01 -10.47 -1.00
CA ARG A 218 -19.51 -10.76 -2.35
C ARG A 218 -18.09 -11.33 -2.30
N ARG A 219 -17.19 -10.73 -1.50
CA ARG A 219 -15.80 -11.20 -1.39
C ARG A 219 -15.69 -12.61 -0.83
N LEU A 220 -16.46 -12.96 0.19
CA LEU A 220 -16.48 -14.33 0.69
C LEU A 220 -16.98 -15.32 -0.37
N GLN A 221 -17.96 -14.92 -1.19
CA GLN A 221 -18.43 -15.74 -2.31
C GLN A 221 -17.37 -15.89 -3.40
N ASP A 222 -16.67 -14.81 -3.76
CA ASP A 222 -15.57 -14.82 -4.72
C ASP A 222 -14.40 -15.70 -4.23
N GLU A 223 -14.07 -15.65 -2.93
CA GLU A 223 -13.04 -16.50 -2.31
C GLU A 223 -13.43 -17.98 -2.41
N LEU A 224 -14.66 -18.34 -2.04
CA LEU A 224 -15.15 -19.72 -2.18
C LEU A 224 -15.11 -20.19 -3.64
N TRP A 225 -15.51 -19.33 -4.58
CA TRP A 225 -15.45 -19.65 -6.00
C TRP A 225 -14.03 -19.90 -6.48
N ALA A 226 -13.06 -19.06 -6.04
CA ALA A 226 -11.64 -19.25 -6.34
C ALA A 226 -11.09 -20.56 -5.76
N GLU A 227 -11.51 -20.94 -4.54
CA GLU A 227 -11.13 -22.22 -3.93
C GLU A 227 -11.68 -23.42 -4.73
N ILE A 228 -12.92 -23.34 -5.23
CA ILE A 228 -13.53 -24.37 -6.08
C ILE A 228 -12.71 -24.54 -7.37
N GLN A 229 -12.40 -23.43 -8.06
CA GLN A 229 -11.60 -23.45 -9.28
C GLN A 229 -10.20 -24.04 -9.04
N ALA A 230 -9.53 -23.60 -7.98
CA ALA A 230 -8.21 -24.13 -7.63
C ALA A 230 -8.23 -25.63 -7.31
N ASN A 231 -9.30 -26.11 -6.69
CA ASN A 231 -9.48 -27.55 -6.44
C ASN A 231 -9.73 -28.34 -7.74
N GLU A 232 -10.51 -27.81 -8.65
CA GLU A 232 -10.73 -28.44 -9.97
C GLU A 232 -9.42 -28.52 -10.76
N GLU A 233 -8.65 -27.45 -10.82
CA GLU A 233 -7.33 -27.43 -11.45
C GLU A 233 -6.36 -28.44 -10.79
N TYR A 234 -6.37 -28.52 -9.47
CA TYR A 234 -5.57 -29.47 -8.72
C TYR A 234 -5.98 -30.93 -9.04
N LEU A 235 -7.28 -31.21 -9.08
CA LEU A 235 -7.78 -32.55 -9.43
C LEU A 235 -7.40 -32.92 -10.89
N ALA A 236 -7.53 -31.97 -11.82
CA ALA A 236 -7.09 -32.16 -13.20
C ALA A 236 -5.58 -32.41 -13.34
N TYR A 237 -4.76 -31.67 -12.56
CA TYR A 237 -3.33 -31.91 -12.45
C TYR A 237 -3.02 -33.33 -11.91
N ARG A 238 -3.72 -33.76 -10.88
CA ARG A 238 -3.59 -35.09 -10.28
C ARG A 238 -4.00 -36.21 -11.26
N ALA A 239 -5.04 -36.00 -12.02
CA ALA A 239 -5.53 -36.97 -13.00
C ALA A 239 -4.51 -37.25 -14.13
N ARG A 240 -3.63 -36.28 -14.45
CA ARG A 240 -2.52 -36.50 -15.41
C ARG A 240 -1.49 -37.52 -14.93
N GLY A 241 -1.41 -37.81 -13.64
CA GLY A 241 -0.53 -38.82 -13.04
C GLY A 241 0.97 -38.54 -13.08
N VAL A 242 1.37 -37.36 -13.60
CA VAL A 242 2.77 -36.95 -13.73
C VAL A 242 2.97 -35.53 -13.20
N MET A 243 4.12 -35.26 -12.57
CA MET A 243 4.58 -33.96 -12.15
C MET A 243 5.05 -33.11 -13.33
N SER A 244 5.22 -31.81 -13.14
CA SER A 244 5.79 -30.89 -14.14
C SER A 244 7.19 -31.30 -14.65
N ASN A 245 7.94 -32.05 -13.84
CA ASN A 245 9.25 -32.59 -14.18
C ASN A 245 9.20 -34.01 -14.83
N GLY A 246 8.01 -34.50 -15.22
CA GLY A 246 7.82 -35.81 -15.86
C GLY A 246 7.81 -37.01 -14.93
N ARG A 247 8.04 -36.85 -13.63
CA ARG A 247 7.95 -37.98 -12.67
C ARG A 247 6.51 -38.37 -12.39
N ARG A 248 6.27 -39.68 -12.24
CA ARG A 248 4.92 -40.15 -11.82
C ARG A 248 4.59 -39.70 -10.41
N LEU A 249 3.34 -39.32 -10.22
CA LEU A 249 2.79 -39.00 -8.91
C LEU A 249 2.65 -40.27 -8.07
N GLY A 250 3.21 -40.26 -6.85
CA GLY A 250 3.14 -41.42 -5.97
C GLY A 250 1.75 -41.62 -5.34
N PRO A 251 1.39 -42.88 -4.94
CA PRO A 251 0.09 -43.20 -4.36
C PRO A 251 -0.18 -42.47 -3.02
N SER A 252 0.84 -42.10 -2.25
CA SER A 252 0.72 -41.36 -0.98
C SER A 252 0.25 -39.93 -1.15
N THR A 253 0.12 -39.45 -2.38
CA THR A 253 -0.28 -38.09 -2.74
C THR A 253 -1.70 -38.02 -3.30
N ILE A 254 -2.54 -39.01 -3.03
CA ILE A 254 -3.98 -38.95 -3.39
C ILE A 254 -4.62 -37.84 -2.54
N PRO A 255 -5.25 -36.84 -3.20
CA PRO A 255 -5.92 -35.78 -2.44
C PRO A 255 -7.09 -36.37 -1.65
N LYS A 256 -7.29 -35.88 -0.44
CA LYS A 256 -8.53 -36.15 0.28
C LYS A 256 -9.69 -35.55 -0.52
N PRO A 257 -10.84 -36.22 -0.61
CA PRO A 257 -12.02 -35.64 -1.23
C PRO A 257 -12.33 -34.32 -0.52
N TRP A 258 -12.36 -33.23 -1.26
CA TRP A 258 -12.80 -31.95 -0.78
C TRP A 258 -14.17 -31.65 -1.37
N VAL A 259 -15.14 -31.42 -0.50
CA VAL A 259 -16.50 -31.03 -0.90
C VAL A 259 -16.62 -29.55 -0.60
N PRO A 260 -16.94 -28.73 -1.60
CA PRO A 260 -17.18 -27.30 -1.38
C PRO A 260 -18.29 -27.12 -0.33
N PRO A 261 -18.11 -26.23 0.65
CA PRO A 261 -19.17 -25.91 1.59
C PRO A 261 -20.29 -25.11 0.87
N ASP A 262 -21.54 -25.27 1.30
CA ASP A 262 -22.68 -24.54 0.77
C ASP A 262 -22.56 -23.02 0.97
N VAL A 263 -21.84 -22.61 2.02
CA VAL A 263 -21.57 -21.21 2.35
C VAL A 263 -20.08 -21.00 2.61
N PRO A 264 -19.54 -19.81 2.28
CA PRO A 264 -18.13 -19.49 2.55
C PRO A 264 -17.77 -19.64 4.03
N SER A 265 -16.67 -20.34 4.32
CA SER A 265 -16.20 -20.60 5.70
C SER A 265 -15.29 -19.49 6.26
N GLY A 266 -14.88 -18.55 5.44
CA GLY A 266 -13.95 -17.46 5.79
C GLY A 266 -14.59 -16.36 6.65
N LYS A 267 -13.72 -15.45 7.13
CA LYS A 267 -14.15 -14.20 7.80
C LYS A 267 -13.56 -13.01 7.06
N VAL A 268 -14.38 -11.97 6.90
CA VAL A 268 -13.96 -10.70 6.31
C VAL A 268 -14.23 -9.56 7.28
N ASN A 269 -13.40 -8.53 7.23
CA ASN A 269 -13.60 -7.34 8.06
C ASN A 269 -14.58 -6.38 7.38
N VAL A 270 -15.71 -6.11 8.04
CA VAL A 270 -16.76 -5.23 7.49
C VAL A 270 -16.32 -3.76 7.42
N THR A 271 -15.36 -3.34 8.24
CA THR A 271 -14.83 -1.96 8.21
C THR A 271 -13.84 -1.74 7.08
N ASP A 272 -12.96 -2.74 6.85
CA ASP A 272 -11.96 -2.75 5.78
C ASP A 272 -11.90 -4.15 5.16
N PRO A 273 -12.74 -4.44 4.16
CA PRO A 273 -12.85 -5.77 3.55
C PRO A 273 -11.58 -6.27 2.86
N ASP A 274 -10.64 -5.38 2.53
CA ASP A 274 -9.34 -5.75 1.96
C ASP A 274 -8.35 -6.24 3.00
N SER A 275 -8.48 -5.78 4.26
CA SER A 275 -7.57 -6.17 5.33
C SER A 275 -7.76 -7.62 5.75
N ARG A 276 -6.70 -8.24 6.22
CA ARG A 276 -6.70 -9.63 6.70
C ARG A 276 -6.20 -9.72 8.13
N ASN A 277 -6.55 -10.82 8.76
CA ASN A 277 -6.00 -11.20 10.06
C ASN A 277 -4.61 -11.82 9.87
N VAL A 278 -3.57 -11.02 10.10
CA VAL A 278 -2.18 -11.37 9.81
C VAL A 278 -1.48 -11.84 11.07
N LYS A 279 -0.80 -12.98 11.01
CA LYS A 279 -0.02 -13.52 12.12
C LYS A 279 1.25 -12.71 12.35
N THR A 280 1.52 -12.40 13.61
CA THR A 280 2.77 -11.76 14.06
C THR A 280 3.38 -12.54 15.21
N PRO A 281 4.64 -12.29 15.61
CA PRO A 281 5.23 -12.93 16.81
C PRO A 281 4.47 -12.66 18.10
N ARG A 282 3.67 -11.59 18.16
CA ARG A 282 2.87 -11.18 19.33
C ARG A 282 1.40 -11.56 19.24
N GLY A 283 1.01 -12.40 18.27
CA GLY A 283 -0.38 -12.78 18.02
C GLY A 283 -0.88 -12.37 16.65
N TYR A 284 -2.15 -12.01 16.53
CA TYR A 284 -2.76 -11.60 15.26
C TYR A 284 -3.09 -10.12 15.25
N LEU A 285 -2.93 -9.49 14.10
CA LEU A 285 -3.39 -8.13 13.86
C LEU A 285 -4.28 -8.06 12.61
N GLN A 286 -5.26 -7.18 12.62
CA GLN A 286 -6.01 -6.82 11.43
C GLN A 286 -5.17 -5.85 10.61
N GLY A 287 -4.74 -6.25 9.41
CA GLY A 287 -3.80 -5.42 8.66
C GLY A 287 -3.41 -5.97 7.30
N TYR A 288 -2.25 -5.50 6.88
CA TYR A 288 -1.64 -5.79 5.58
C TYR A 288 -0.19 -6.20 5.76
N ASN A 289 0.34 -6.88 4.76
CA ASN A 289 1.76 -7.15 4.61
C ASN A 289 2.37 -6.08 3.69
N ALA A 290 3.15 -5.18 4.27
CA ALA A 290 3.85 -4.13 3.54
C ALA A 290 5.25 -4.62 3.17
N GLN A 291 5.54 -4.67 1.88
CA GLN A 291 6.79 -5.12 1.29
C GLN A 291 7.65 -3.94 0.89
N ALA A 292 8.97 -4.04 1.05
CA ALA A 292 9.91 -3.02 0.59
C ALA A 292 11.16 -3.65 -0.03
N VAL A 293 11.77 -2.90 -0.93
CA VAL A 293 13.10 -3.17 -1.48
C VAL A 293 14.00 -1.99 -1.17
N CYS A 294 15.12 -2.23 -0.52
CA CYS A 294 16.07 -1.22 -0.11
C CYS A 294 17.47 -1.53 -0.62
N ASN A 295 18.24 -0.51 -0.98
CA ASN A 295 19.65 -0.62 -1.37
C ASN A 295 20.61 -0.47 -0.18
N GLU A 296 21.93 -0.45 -0.45
CA GLU A 296 23.00 -0.33 0.55
C GLU A 296 22.98 1.00 1.32
N HIS A 297 22.38 2.04 0.77
CA HIS A 297 22.18 3.33 1.43
C HIS A 297 20.85 3.41 2.20
N GLN A 298 20.14 2.29 2.34
CA GLN A 298 18.80 2.22 2.98
C GLN A 298 17.75 3.08 2.27
N ILE A 299 17.97 3.40 0.98
CA ILE A 299 16.96 4.05 0.15
C ILE A 299 15.92 3.00 -0.25
N VAL A 300 14.65 3.31 -0.03
CA VAL A 300 13.54 2.47 -0.49
C VAL A 300 13.35 2.69 -1.99
N ILE A 301 13.63 1.66 -2.78
CA ILE A 301 13.49 1.71 -4.24
C ILE A 301 12.09 1.34 -4.67
N ALA A 302 11.49 0.34 -4.00
CA ALA A 302 10.12 -0.07 -4.26
C ALA A 302 9.40 -0.44 -2.98
N ALA A 303 8.10 -0.19 -2.94
CA ALA A 303 7.24 -0.57 -1.84
C ALA A 303 5.86 -0.99 -2.32
N GLU A 304 5.33 -2.09 -1.79
CA GLU A 304 4.04 -2.64 -2.17
C GLU A 304 3.26 -3.11 -0.95
N ILE A 305 1.93 -3.21 -1.09
CA ILE A 305 1.06 -3.78 -0.06
C ILE A 305 0.34 -5.00 -0.62
N THR A 306 0.38 -6.07 0.16
CA THR A 306 -0.45 -7.25 -0.09
C THR A 306 -1.28 -7.60 1.15
N ASN A 307 -2.36 -8.32 0.95
CA ASN A 307 -3.14 -8.97 2.00
C ASN A 307 -2.68 -10.41 2.24
N ASP A 308 -1.75 -10.93 1.44
CA ASP A 308 -1.15 -12.24 1.66
C ASP A 308 -0.25 -12.20 2.90
N SER A 309 -0.53 -13.10 3.86
CA SER A 309 0.22 -13.12 5.11
C SER A 309 1.66 -13.65 4.94
N PRO A 310 1.92 -14.73 4.19
CA PRO A 310 3.28 -15.21 3.94
C PRO A 310 3.97 -14.36 2.86
N ASP A 311 5.30 -14.32 2.93
CA ASP A 311 6.14 -13.64 1.92
C ASP A 311 6.42 -14.53 0.71
N PHE A 312 5.98 -15.79 0.78
CA PHE A 312 6.10 -16.78 -0.29
C PHE A 312 5.42 -16.29 -1.59
N GLY A 313 6.16 -16.31 -2.68
CA GLY A 313 5.66 -15.88 -3.99
C GLY A 313 5.79 -14.38 -4.25
N LEU A 314 6.22 -13.57 -3.28
CA LEU A 314 6.33 -12.11 -3.41
C LEU A 314 7.67 -11.62 -3.98
N LEU A 315 8.67 -12.49 -4.13
CA LEU A 315 9.99 -12.11 -4.61
C LEU A 315 9.93 -11.45 -5.99
N GLN A 316 9.41 -12.16 -6.99
CA GLN A 316 9.35 -11.65 -8.36
C GLN A 316 8.44 -10.43 -8.54
N PRO A 317 7.24 -10.34 -7.93
CA PRO A 317 6.47 -9.11 -7.92
C PRO A 317 7.24 -7.90 -7.39
N MET A 318 8.02 -8.06 -6.32
CA MET A 318 8.81 -6.98 -5.75
C MET A 318 9.97 -6.57 -6.66
N ILE A 319 10.67 -7.51 -7.29
CA ILE A 319 11.72 -7.20 -8.28
C ILE A 319 11.14 -6.52 -9.52
N THR A 320 9.96 -6.94 -9.96
CA THR A 320 9.25 -6.28 -11.06
C THR A 320 8.88 -4.84 -10.70
N ALA A 321 8.38 -4.62 -9.49
CA ALA A 321 8.11 -3.27 -8.98
C ALA A 321 9.39 -2.43 -8.93
N THR A 322 10.48 -2.98 -8.39
CA THR A 322 11.79 -2.32 -8.34
C THR A 322 12.26 -1.85 -9.72
N ARG A 323 12.24 -2.73 -10.70
CA ARG A 323 12.64 -2.38 -12.09
C ARG A 323 11.78 -1.28 -12.69
N HIS A 324 10.50 -1.31 -12.41
CA HIS A 324 9.59 -0.26 -12.88
C HIS A 324 9.94 1.10 -12.28
N GLU A 325 10.22 1.14 -10.97
CA GLU A 325 10.59 2.38 -10.29
C GLU A 325 11.93 2.94 -10.78
N LEU A 326 12.93 2.06 -10.99
CA LEU A 326 14.22 2.44 -11.55
C LEU A 326 14.07 3.06 -12.94
N ILE A 327 13.28 2.43 -13.82
CA ILE A 327 12.99 2.97 -15.16
C ILE A 327 12.29 4.32 -15.06
N ALA A 328 11.29 4.46 -14.19
CA ALA A 328 10.57 5.73 -14.00
C ALA A 328 11.47 6.85 -13.47
N ALA A 329 12.47 6.50 -12.67
CA ALA A 329 13.48 7.45 -12.16
C ALA A 329 14.64 7.68 -13.13
N GLY A 330 14.68 7.01 -14.31
CA GLY A 330 15.78 7.12 -15.28
C GLY A 330 17.07 6.43 -14.85
N ILE A 331 17.01 5.51 -13.87
CA ILE A 331 18.16 4.76 -13.37
C ILE A 331 18.35 3.51 -14.24
N THR A 332 19.51 3.43 -14.88
CA THR A 332 19.85 2.34 -15.82
C THR A 332 20.77 1.27 -15.24
N ASP A 333 21.25 1.48 -14.02
CA ASP A 333 22.15 0.55 -13.35
C ASP A 333 21.51 -0.84 -13.24
N PRO A 334 22.26 -1.93 -13.50
CA PRO A 334 21.75 -3.27 -13.40
C PRO A 334 21.49 -3.65 -11.94
N LEU A 335 20.37 -4.34 -11.69
CA LEU A 335 20.12 -5.01 -10.42
C LEU A 335 20.92 -6.33 -10.43
N GLU A 336 21.93 -6.44 -9.58
CA GLU A 336 22.87 -7.56 -9.60
C GLU A 336 22.57 -8.63 -8.54
N ILE A 337 22.38 -8.20 -7.28
CA ILE A 337 22.24 -9.10 -6.13
C ILE A 337 20.98 -8.75 -5.34
N VAL A 338 20.19 -9.77 -5.06
CA VAL A 338 18.98 -9.68 -4.23
C VAL A 338 19.13 -10.58 -3.02
N VAL A 339 18.99 -10.01 -1.83
CA VAL A 339 18.98 -10.75 -0.56
C VAL A 339 17.59 -10.69 0.07
N ALA A 340 17.06 -11.84 0.51
CA ALA A 340 15.77 -11.91 1.20
C ALA A 340 15.78 -13.03 2.25
N ASP A 341 14.79 -13.06 3.12
CA ASP A 341 14.69 -14.09 4.15
C ASP A 341 14.13 -15.43 3.60
N THR A 342 14.14 -16.46 4.42
CA THR A 342 13.63 -17.79 4.07
C THR A 342 12.16 -17.80 3.63
N GLY A 343 11.36 -16.81 4.03
CA GLY A 343 9.94 -16.69 3.66
C GLY A 343 9.75 -16.49 2.15
N TYR A 344 10.73 -15.92 1.47
CA TYR A 344 10.72 -15.68 0.02
C TYR A 344 11.21 -16.88 -0.81
N TRP A 345 11.61 -17.99 -0.19
CA TRP A 345 12.13 -19.14 -0.93
C TRP A 345 11.10 -19.68 -1.93
N HIS A 346 11.28 -19.41 -3.20
CA HIS A 346 10.44 -19.87 -4.29
C HIS A 346 11.31 -20.22 -5.51
N HIS A 347 11.59 -21.51 -5.69
CA HIS A 347 12.59 -21.98 -6.67
C HIS A 347 12.32 -21.51 -8.10
N VAL A 348 11.06 -21.47 -8.54
CA VAL A 348 10.73 -21.01 -9.91
C VAL A 348 11.07 -19.52 -10.07
N GLN A 349 10.68 -18.68 -9.12
CA GLN A 349 10.98 -17.24 -9.17
C GLN A 349 12.48 -16.97 -9.07
N MET A 350 13.21 -17.73 -8.25
CA MET A 350 14.67 -17.62 -8.15
C MET A 350 15.36 -18.00 -9.47
N ASP A 351 14.89 -19.04 -10.14
CA ASP A 351 15.43 -19.44 -11.45
C ASP A 351 15.15 -18.39 -12.53
N GLU A 352 13.95 -17.83 -12.55
CA GLU A 352 13.58 -16.77 -13.49
C GLU A 352 14.43 -15.51 -13.31
N LEU A 353 14.81 -15.18 -12.07
CA LEU A 353 15.72 -14.08 -11.79
C LEU A 353 17.15 -14.40 -12.20
N ALA A 354 17.61 -15.64 -11.95
CA ALA A 354 18.93 -16.09 -12.38
C ALA A 354 19.09 -16.09 -13.92
N LEU A 355 18.02 -16.39 -14.67
CA LEU A 355 17.99 -16.26 -16.14
C LEU A 355 18.12 -14.82 -16.63
N ARG A 356 17.96 -13.84 -15.74
CA ARG A 356 18.12 -12.42 -16.01
C ARG A 356 19.40 -11.83 -15.40
N ASP A 357 20.38 -12.68 -15.11
CA ASP A 357 21.66 -12.36 -14.48
C ASP A 357 21.54 -11.73 -13.09
N ILE A 358 20.44 -11.98 -12.38
CA ILE A 358 20.24 -11.52 -11.01
C ILE A 358 20.61 -12.63 -10.04
N THR A 359 21.63 -12.41 -9.23
CA THR A 359 22.02 -13.33 -8.15
C THR A 359 21.06 -13.21 -6.98
N VAL A 360 20.43 -14.31 -6.57
CA VAL A 360 19.48 -14.34 -5.46
C VAL A 360 20.07 -15.12 -4.29
N LEU A 361 20.17 -14.51 -3.12
CA LEU A 361 20.66 -15.12 -1.88
C LEU A 361 19.52 -15.22 -0.87
N ILE A 362 18.92 -16.38 -0.75
CA ILE A 362 17.84 -16.70 0.19
C ILE A 362 18.18 -18.01 0.90
N PRO A 363 18.26 -18.04 2.25
CA PRO A 363 18.53 -19.28 2.95
C PRO A 363 17.35 -20.25 2.81
N PRO A 364 17.60 -21.54 2.56
CA PRO A 364 16.53 -22.54 2.53
C PRO A 364 15.96 -22.83 3.92
N ASP A 365 16.73 -22.55 4.98
CA ASP A 365 16.38 -22.88 6.35
C ASP A 365 16.20 -21.62 7.19
N ALA A 366 15.17 -21.61 8.06
CA ALA A 366 15.02 -20.54 9.05
C ALA A 366 16.12 -20.68 10.12
N GLY A 367 16.79 -19.58 10.49
CA GLY A 367 17.96 -19.57 11.37
C GLY A 367 17.77 -20.16 12.80
N LYS A 368 16.51 -20.45 13.18
CA LYS A 368 16.17 -21.12 14.45
C LYS A 368 16.00 -22.64 14.33
N ARG A 369 16.10 -23.19 13.14
CA ARG A 369 15.90 -24.61 12.89
C ARG A 369 17.24 -25.35 12.97
N LYS A 370 17.30 -26.40 13.80
CA LYS A 370 18.52 -27.23 13.95
C LYS A 370 18.69 -28.26 12.85
N ASP A 371 17.58 -28.72 12.22
CA ASP A 371 17.59 -29.77 11.22
C ASP A 371 17.02 -29.30 9.89
N THR A 372 17.50 -29.90 8.79
CA THR A 372 16.95 -29.66 7.46
C THR A 372 15.52 -30.18 7.35
N ARG A 373 14.70 -29.54 6.52
CA ARG A 373 13.36 -30.07 6.24
C ARG A 373 13.49 -31.38 5.44
N PRO A 374 12.67 -32.42 5.72
CA PRO A 374 12.63 -33.62 4.90
C PRO A 374 12.46 -33.28 3.41
N GLY A 375 13.31 -33.84 2.56
CA GLY A 375 13.32 -33.57 1.11
C GLY A 375 14.03 -32.28 0.70
N TRP A 376 14.66 -31.55 1.64
CA TRP A 376 15.44 -30.34 1.37
C TRP A 376 16.95 -30.57 1.50
N ASP A 377 17.40 -31.82 1.43
CA ASP A 377 18.79 -32.22 1.70
C ASP A 377 19.71 -32.00 0.50
N GLY A 378 19.15 -31.96 -0.73
CA GLY A 378 19.92 -31.97 -1.97
C GLY A 378 19.60 -30.83 -2.93
N GLY A 379 20.15 -30.89 -4.11
CA GLY A 379 19.85 -29.98 -5.22
C GLY A 379 20.10 -28.51 -4.91
N ARG A 380 19.12 -27.67 -5.19
CA ARG A 380 19.21 -26.21 -4.99
C ARG A 380 19.37 -25.81 -3.53
N TYR A 381 18.78 -26.57 -2.61
CA TYR A 381 18.89 -26.31 -1.18
C TYR A 381 20.32 -26.48 -0.70
N ALA A 382 20.97 -27.61 -1.07
CA ALA A 382 22.37 -27.87 -0.75
C ALA A 382 23.30 -26.87 -1.45
N PHE A 383 23.00 -26.47 -2.68
CA PHE A 383 23.75 -25.45 -3.40
C PHE A 383 23.72 -24.13 -2.66
N MET A 384 22.54 -23.62 -2.30
CA MET A 384 22.42 -22.34 -1.59
C MET A 384 23.10 -22.36 -0.21
N ARG A 385 23.01 -23.48 0.52
CA ARG A 385 23.74 -23.62 1.79
C ARG A 385 25.25 -23.50 1.59
N ARG A 386 25.79 -24.09 0.53
CA ARG A 386 27.23 -23.95 0.21
C ARG A 386 27.58 -22.52 -0.16
N VAL A 387 26.77 -21.86 -0.97
CA VAL A 387 26.97 -20.45 -1.33
C VAL A 387 27.01 -19.57 -0.08
N LEU A 388 26.00 -19.71 0.80
CA LEU A 388 25.91 -18.93 2.03
C LEU A 388 26.98 -19.30 3.09
N ALA A 389 27.63 -20.46 2.96
CA ALA A 389 28.74 -20.86 3.82
C ALA A 389 30.09 -20.32 3.34
N THR A 390 30.18 -19.74 2.13
CA THR A 390 31.40 -19.04 1.69
C THR A 390 31.52 -17.69 2.39
N ASP A 391 32.76 -17.19 2.56
CA ASP A 391 33.01 -15.87 3.18
C ASP A 391 32.24 -14.76 2.43
N ILE A 392 32.24 -14.80 1.10
CA ILE A 392 31.55 -13.80 0.26
C ILE A 392 30.01 -13.93 0.42
N GLY A 393 29.48 -15.14 0.34
CA GLY A 393 28.04 -15.36 0.47
C GLY A 393 27.50 -14.99 1.85
N ALA A 394 28.26 -15.35 2.90
CA ALA A 394 27.93 -14.96 4.27
C ALA A 394 27.97 -13.44 4.47
N ALA A 395 29.02 -12.77 3.96
CA ALA A 395 29.17 -11.31 4.07
C ALA A 395 28.06 -10.56 3.32
N LEU A 396 27.69 -11.01 2.09
CA LEU A 396 26.61 -10.42 1.32
C LEU A 396 25.24 -10.63 2.01
N TYR A 397 24.98 -11.84 2.49
CA TYR A 397 23.71 -12.12 3.14
C TYR A 397 23.55 -11.40 4.49
N SER A 398 24.63 -11.23 5.27
CA SER A 398 24.60 -10.50 6.55
C SER A 398 24.13 -9.06 6.39
N LYS A 399 24.44 -8.42 5.27
CA LYS A 399 23.99 -7.06 4.95
C LYS A 399 22.47 -6.93 4.90
N ARG A 400 21.69 -8.01 4.66
CA ARG A 400 20.23 -7.95 4.63
C ARG A 400 19.65 -7.23 5.84
N GLN A 401 20.09 -7.58 7.03
CA GLN A 401 19.57 -6.97 8.25
C GLN A 401 19.93 -5.48 8.36
N GLU A 402 21.14 -5.13 7.98
CA GLU A 402 21.63 -3.75 8.00
C GLU A 402 20.90 -2.85 6.99
N LEU A 403 20.47 -3.42 5.86
CA LEU A 403 19.84 -2.68 4.78
C LEU A 403 18.37 -2.37 5.06
N ILE A 404 17.59 -3.33 5.55
CA ILE A 404 16.13 -3.20 5.54
C ILE A 404 15.51 -3.08 6.94
N GLU A 405 16.08 -3.70 7.97
CA GLU A 405 15.52 -3.61 9.32
C GLU A 405 15.51 -2.18 9.88
N PRO A 406 16.56 -1.36 9.69
CA PRO A 406 16.53 0.04 10.13
C PRO A 406 15.44 0.86 9.42
N VAL A 407 15.14 0.56 8.16
CA VAL A 407 14.08 1.21 7.39
C VAL A 407 12.72 0.95 8.02
N PHE A 408 12.42 -0.32 8.36
CA PHE A 408 11.18 -0.67 9.05
C PHE A 408 11.12 -0.10 10.47
N ALA A 409 12.23 -0.14 11.20
CA ALA A 409 12.31 0.45 12.53
C ALA A 409 12.05 1.97 12.49
N ASN A 410 12.72 2.68 11.59
CA ASN A 410 12.52 4.11 11.40
C ASN A 410 11.06 4.43 11.03
N THR A 411 10.48 3.67 10.10
CA THR A 411 9.10 3.84 9.67
C THR A 411 8.12 3.66 10.82
N LYS A 412 8.24 2.57 11.59
CA LYS A 412 7.27 2.23 12.64
C LYS A 412 7.48 3.04 13.93
N PHE A 413 8.73 3.17 14.40
CA PHE A 413 9.00 3.77 15.70
C PHE A 413 9.24 5.27 15.61
N ASN A 414 10.17 5.73 14.78
CA ASN A 414 10.52 7.15 14.72
C ASN A 414 9.42 7.95 14.04
N ARG A 415 8.80 7.40 12.96
CA ARG A 415 7.76 8.08 12.19
C ARG A 415 6.35 7.65 12.57
N ARG A 416 6.20 6.70 13.50
CA ARG A 416 4.91 6.19 14.01
C ARG A 416 3.96 5.75 12.90
N ILE A 417 4.50 5.12 11.85
CA ILE A 417 3.74 4.59 10.72
C ILE A 417 3.58 3.07 10.92
N ASP A 418 2.92 2.70 12.00
CA ASP A 418 2.56 1.32 12.35
C ASP A 418 1.12 0.97 11.97
N ARG A 419 0.33 1.99 11.59
CA ARG A 419 -1.08 1.86 11.18
C ARG A 419 -1.39 2.73 9.98
N PHE A 420 -2.15 2.16 9.03
CA PHE A 420 -2.75 2.94 7.95
C PHE A 420 -3.87 3.83 8.48
N GLN A 421 -4.04 4.99 7.87
CA GLN A 421 -5.12 5.95 8.20
C GLN A 421 -6.21 5.96 7.14
N ARG A 422 -6.11 5.09 6.15
CA ARG A 422 -7.08 4.90 5.08
C ARG A 422 -7.47 3.43 5.02
N ARG A 423 -8.64 3.16 4.46
CA ARG A 423 -9.18 1.82 4.31
C ARG A 423 -9.07 1.37 2.87
N GLY A 424 -8.94 0.07 2.68
CA GLY A 424 -8.79 -0.56 1.38
C GLY A 424 -7.35 -0.63 0.90
N ARG A 425 -7.02 -1.77 0.28
CA ARG A 425 -5.67 -2.05 -0.23
C ARG A 425 -5.19 -0.99 -1.22
N ALA A 426 -6.06 -0.57 -2.14
CA ALA A 426 -5.72 0.47 -3.11
C ALA A 426 -5.35 1.79 -2.44
N ALA A 427 -6.17 2.28 -1.48
CA ALA A 427 -5.89 3.49 -0.74
C ALA A 427 -4.68 3.38 0.19
N CYS A 428 -4.43 2.19 0.76
CA CYS A 428 -3.26 1.90 1.58
C CYS A 428 -1.99 1.74 0.72
N ARG A 429 -2.06 1.08 -0.44
CA ARG A 429 -0.98 0.94 -1.41
C ARG A 429 -0.48 2.30 -1.90
N MET A 430 -1.39 3.21 -2.16
CA MET A 430 -1.10 4.60 -2.47
C MET A 430 -0.36 5.32 -1.33
N SER A 431 -0.35 4.75 -0.14
CA SER A 431 0.44 5.23 0.98
C SER A 431 1.84 4.61 1.05
N CYS A 432 2.17 3.61 0.24
CA CYS A 432 3.42 2.86 0.29
C CYS A 432 4.35 3.05 -0.90
N GLY A 433 3.84 3.41 -2.09
CA GLY A 433 4.71 3.54 -3.26
C GLY A 433 3.95 3.73 -4.57
N PRO A 434 4.64 3.99 -5.67
CA PRO A 434 4.04 4.39 -6.92
C PRO A 434 3.67 3.18 -7.78
N ARG A 435 2.41 2.95 -8.05
CA ARG A 435 1.94 2.35 -9.31
C ARG A 435 0.51 2.74 -9.61
N SER A 436 0.36 3.25 -10.81
CA SER A 436 -0.90 3.45 -11.56
C SER A 436 -2.09 3.86 -10.70
N ARG A 437 -2.13 5.15 -10.42
CA ARG A 437 -3.16 5.94 -9.77
C ARG A 437 -2.99 6.17 -8.26
N PRO A 438 -3.30 7.36 -7.83
CA PRO A 438 -2.34 8.17 -7.08
C PRO A 438 -2.52 8.07 -5.58
N THR A 439 -1.50 8.07 -4.82
CA THR A 439 -1.17 8.84 -3.64
C THR A 439 -0.36 8.15 -2.55
N ARG A 440 0.70 8.82 -2.13
CA ARG A 440 1.36 8.82 -0.83
C ARG A 440 2.22 7.60 -0.48
N SER A 441 3.49 7.75 -0.76
CA SER A 441 4.54 6.99 -0.11
C SER A 441 4.46 7.15 1.41
N ILE A 442 4.26 6.06 2.17
CA ILE A 442 4.56 6.00 3.61
C ILE A 442 6.05 5.78 3.84
N TRP A 443 6.78 5.40 2.80
CA TRP A 443 8.21 5.20 2.88
C TRP A 443 8.89 6.54 2.65
N PRO A 444 9.37 7.18 3.70
CA PRO A 444 10.22 8.32 3.53
C PRO A 444 11.57 7.85 3.04
N ILE A 445 12.24 8.69 2.28
CA ILE A 445 13.66 8.55 2.00
C ILE A 445 14.35 8.31 3.34
N ALA A 446 14.80 7.09 3.56
CA ALA A 446 15.48 6.73 4.79
C ALA A 446 16.93 7.17 4.66
N ARG A 447 17.26 8.25 5.20
CA ARG A 447 18.51 9.02 5.30
C ARG A 447 18.64 10.14 4.28
N VAL A 448 18.18 11.29 4.68
CA VAL A 448 18.93 12.52 4.50
C VAL A 448 19.07 13.13 5.91
N ALA A 449 20.19 13.02 6.44
CA ALA A 449 21.02 13.60 7.48
C ALA A 449 21.66 12.52 8.34
#